data_5b7b8e8b5d009ab7568311652f0ff780
#
_entry.id   5b7b8e8b5d009ab7568311652f0ff780
#
_cell.length_a   1.000
_cell.length_b   1.000
_cell.length_c   1.000
_cell.angle_alpha   90.00
_cell.angle_beta   90.00
_cell.angle_gamma   90.00
#
_symmetry.space_group_name_H-M   'P 1'
#
loop_
_entity.id
_entity.type
_entity.pdbx_description
1 polymer ?
#
loop_
_entity_poly.entity_id
_entity_poly.type
_entity_poly.pdbx_seq_one_letter_code
_entity_poly.pdbx_strand_id
1 'polypeptide(L)'
;MTNLRIGHGYDVHRLTEGRALILGGVTIPYEKGLLGHSDADVLTHAVMDALLGAAALGDIGKLFPDSADEFAGISSLELLRRVKLHLSAAGYDVVNIDATILAQAPKLAPYREQMRSNIARELQIDVLRVSVKATTEERLGFTGSGEGMAVHAIALLERTDN
;
A
#
# COMPACT_ATOMS: atom_id res chain seq x y z
N MET A 1 -5.52 -1.18 -29.97
CA MET A 1 -5.63 -0.44 -28.70
C MET A 1 -4.79 -1.16 -27.66
N THR A 2 -4.11 -0.45 -26.79
CA THR A 2 -3.39 -1.10 -25.69
C THR A 2 -4.38 -1.58 -24.62
N ASN A 3 -4.12 -2.77 -24.05
CA ASN A 3 -4.89 -3.33 -22.94
C ASN A 3 -4.34 -2.91 -21.56
N LEU A 4 -3.31 -2.04 -21.56
CA LEU A 4 -2.66 -1.58 -20.35
C LEU A 4 -3.48 -0.49 -19.63
N ARG A 5 -3.48 -0.53 -18.30
CA ARG A 5 -4.09 0.44 -17.40
C ARG A 5 -3.08 0.88 -16.35
N ILE A 6 -2.99 2.16 -16.14
CA ILE A 6 -2.14 2.75 -15.08
C ILE A 6 -3.02 3.35 -13.99
N GLY A 7 -2.62 3.17 -12.74
CA GLY A 7 -3.26 3.79 -11.59
C GLY A 7 -2.23 4.37 -10.62
N HIS A 8 -2.61 5.42 -9.93
CA HIS A 8 -1.83 6.05 -8.87
C HIS A 8 -2.61 5.96 -7.56
N GLY A 9 -1.94 5.58 -6.49
CA GLY A 9 -2.44 5.60 -5.13
C GLY A 9 -1.62 6.54 -4.26
N TYR A 10 -2.29 7.26 -3.38
CA TYR A 10 -1.68 8.08 -2.35
C TYR A 10 -2.39 7.82 -1.03
N ASP A 11 -1.60 7.59 0.02
CA ASP A 11 -2.15 7.49 1.37
C ASP A 11 -1.21 8.14 2.38
N VAL A 12 -1.78 8.60 3.48
CA VAL A 12 -1.09 9.29 4.56
C VAL A 12 -1.70 8.92 5.90
N HIS A 13 -0.84 8.63 6.88
CA HIS A 13 -1.25 8.38 8.25
C HIS A 13 -0.37 9.17 9.23
N ARG A 14 -0.99 9.61 10.33
CA ARG A 14 -0.30 10.27 11.44
C ARG A 14 0.51 9.25 12.24
N LEU A 15 1.73 9.64 12.64
CA LEU A 15 2.51 8.90 13.63
C LEU A 15 2.03 9.23 15.04
N THR A 16 1.85 8.20 15.86
CA THR A 16 1.42 8.33 17.26
C THR A 16 2.07 7.28 18.14
N GLU A 17 2.19 7.56 19.43
CA GLU A 17 2.64 6.60 20.42
C GLU A 17 1.59 5.51 20.67
N GLY A 18 2.03 4.36 21.18
CA GLY A 18 1.14 3.26 21.58
C GLY A 18 0.58 2.44 20.41
N ARG A 19 1.11 2.61 19.19
CA ARG A 19 0.76 1.80 18.03
C ARG A 19 2.00 1.16 17.40
N ALA A 20 1.83 -0.05 16.87
CA ALA A 20 2.87 -0.69 16.06
C ALA A 20 3.03 0.04 14.72
N LEU A 21 4.26 0.17 14.24
CA LEU A 21 4.56 0.63 12.89
C LEU A 21 4.54 -0.57 11.93
N ILE A 22 3.54 -0.61 11.08
CA ILE A 22 3.36 -1.69 10.09
C ILE A 22 3.41 -1.08 8.69
N LEU A 23 4.34 -1.56 7.85
CA LEU A 23 4.50 -1.15 6.46
C LEU A 23 4.71 -2.40 5.58
N GLY A 24 3.88 -2.57 4.57
CA GLY A 24 3.92 -3.75 3.70
C GLY A 24 3.81 -5.06 4.49
N GLY A 25 3.01 -5.06 5.56
CA GLY A 25 2.83 -6.18 6.46
C GLY A 25 4.03 -6.47 7.37
N VAL A 26 5.05 -5.61 7.40
CA VAL A 26 6.23 -5.76 8.26
C VAL A 26 6.07 -4.87 9.48
N THR A 27 6.16 -5.47 10.67
CA THR A 27 6.23 -4.72 11.93
C THR A 27 7.65 -4.21 12.14
N ILE A 28 7.81 -2.90 12.15
CA ILE A 28 9.11 -2.24 12.24
C ILE A 28 9.31 -1.71 13.66
N PRO A 29 10.43 -2.05 14.33
CA PRO A 29 10.76 -1.48 15.63
C PRO A 29 10.90 0.04 15.54
N TYR A 30 10.01 0.75 16.21
CA TYR A 30 10.01 2.22 16.27
C TYR A 30 9.17 2.67 17.46
N GLU A 31 9.46 3.85 18.00
CA GLU A 31 8.76 4.40 19.17
C GLU A 31 7.30 4.80 18.89
N LYS A 32 6.97 5.02 17.61
CA LYS A 32 5.63 5.38 17.15
C LYS A 32 5.15 4.42 16.07
N GLY A 33 3.85 4.32 15.91
CA GLY A 33 3.20 3.65 14.79
C GLY A 33 2.19 4.55 14.12
N LEU A 34 1.58 4.07 13.06
CA LEU A 34 0.60 4.83 12.28
C LEU A 34 -0.80 4.68 12.88
N LEU A 35 -1.56 5.78 12.87
CA LEU A 35 -2.92 5.84 13.38
C LEU A 35 -3.91 5.61 12.23
N GLY A 36 -4.83 4.66 12.42
CA GLY A 36 -5.90 4.35 11.47
C GLY A 36 -6.87 3.31 12.01
N HIS A 37 -7.95 3.04 11.26
CA HIS A 37 -9.00 2.11 11.65
C HIS A 37 -8.55 0.63 11.55
N SER A 38 -7.81 0.29 10.48
CA SER A 38 -7.17 -1.02 10.27
C SER A 38 -5.81 -1.09 11.00
N ASP A 39 -4.86 -1.84 10.49
CA ASP A 39 -3.46 -1.83 10.95
C ASP A 39 -2.70 -0.56 10.52
N ALA A 40 -3.35 0.35 9.77
CA ALA A 40 -2.79 1.61 9.27
C ALA A 40 -1.53 1.45 8.41
N ASP A 41 -1.42 0.35 7.68
CA ASP A 41 -0.33 0.08 6.74
C ASP A 41 -0.44 0.99 5.50
N VAL A 42 0.13 2.17 5.60
CA VAL A 42 0.05 3.22 4.56
C VAL A 42 0.63 2.77 3.22
N LEU A 43 1.63 1.87 3.22
CA LEU A 43 2.20 1.33 1.99
C LEU A 43 1.18 0.43 1.27
N THR A 44 0.61 -0.51 1.98
CA THR A 44 -0.38 -1.45 1.40
C THR A 44 -1.65 -0.71 0.97
N HIS A 45 -2.09 0.30 1.71
CA HIS A 45 -3.23 1.16 1.34
C HIS A 45 -2.99 1.89 0.01
N ALA A 46 -1.83 2.54 -0.15
CA ALA A 46 -1.50 3.24 -1.40
C ALA A 46 -1.42 2.28 -2.59
N VAL A 47 -0.86 1.09 -2.39
CA VAL A 47 -0.81 0.04 -3.42
C VAL A 47 -2.23 -0.40 -3.83
N MET A 48 -3.13 -0.63 -2.86
CA MET A 48 -4.52 -1.01 -3.15
C MET A 48 -5.24 0.07 -3.95
N ASP A 49 -5.09 1.35 -3.58
CA ASP A 49 -5.71 2.46 -4.32
C ASP A 49 -5.16 2.60 -5.73
N ALA A 50 -3.85 2.38 -5.93
CA ALA A 50 -3.27 2.35 -7.27
C ALA A 50 -3.88 1.25 -8.14
N LEU A 51 -4.04 0.06 -7.59
CA LEU A 51 -4.63 -1.09 -8.27
C LEU A 51 -6.10 -0.87 -8.63
N LEU A 52 -6.90 -0.43 -7.66
CA LEU A 52 -8.33 -0.14 -7.86
C LEU A 52 -8.54 1.00 -8.86
N GLY A 53 -7.72 2.07 -8.77
CA GLY A 53 -7.76 3.19 -9.70
C GLY A 53 -7.43 2.78 -11.13
N ALA A 54 -6.39 1.94 -11.32
CA ALA A 54 -6.04 1.41 -12.65
C ALA A 54 -7.19 0.62 -13.30
N ALA A 55 -7.94 -0.14 -12.50
CA ALA A 55 -9.09 -0.91 -12.96
C ALA A 55 -10.40 -0.10 -13.04
N ALA A 56 -10.38 1.19 -12.64
CA ALA A 56 -11.57 2.05 -12.52
C ALA A 56 -12.65 1.48 -11.57
N LEU A 57 -12.22 0.82 -10.48
CA LEU A 57 -13.11 0.22 -9.48
C LEU A 57 -13.34 1.12 -8.26
N GLY A 58 -12.76 2.32 -8.25
CA GLY A 58 -12.84 3.28 -7.14
C GLY A 58 -11.62 3.22 -6.23
N ASP A 59 -11.83 3.23 -4.94
CA ASP A 59 -10.81 3.25 -3.89
C ASP A 59 -11.11 2.27 -2.76
N ILE A 60 -10.17 2.15 -1.82
CA ILE A 60 -10.33 1.26 -0.65
C ILE A 60 -11.48 1.69 0.26
N GLY A 61 -11.77 2.98 0.37
CA GLY A 61 -12.88 3.49 1.19
C GLY A 61 -14.24 3.03 0.69
N LYS A 62 -14.39 2.86 -0.63
CA LYS A 62 -15.59 2.30 -1.24
C LYS A 62 -15.71 0.79 -1.00
N LEU A 63 -14.59 0.07 -1.07
CA LEU A 63 -14.56 -1.39 -0.97
C LEU A 63 -14.56 -1.88 0.48
N PHE A 64 -13.89 -1.15 1.36
CA PHE A 64 -13.68 -1.48 2.77
C PHE A 64 -13.96 -0.25 3.66
N PRO A 65 -15.22 0.15 3.83
CA PRO A 65 -15.55 1.37 4.56
C PRO A 65 -15.14 1.28 6.05
N ASP A 66 -14.54 2.35 6.55
CA ASP A 66 -14.11 2.47 7.95
C ASP A 66 -15.27 2.36 8.96
N SER A 67 -16.50 2.54 8.50
CA SER A 67 -17.70 2.36 9.32
C SER A 67 -18.07 0.90 9.56
N ALA A 68 -17.44 -0.05 8.88
CA ALA A 68 -17.73 -1.47 9.02
C ALA A 68 -16.82 -2.11 10.09
N ASP A 69 -17.41 -2.60 11.16
CA ASP A 69 -16.69 -3.21 12.29
C ASP A 69 -15.82 -4.42 11.88
N GLU A 70 -16.18 -5.10 10.80
CA GLU A 70 -15.45 -6.26 10.28
C GLU A 70 -14.02 -5.91 9.82
N PHE A 71 -13.73 -4.63 9.54
CA PHE A 71 -12.41 -4.16 9.12
C PHE A 71 -11.59 -3.52 10.24
N ALA A 72 -12.16 -3.41 11.45
CA ALA A 72 -11.45 -2.87 12.60
C ALA A 72 -10.22 -3.73 12.95
N GLY A 73 -9.03 -3.13 12.91
CA GLY A 73 -7.77 -3.83 13.22
C GLY A 73 -7.34 -4.90 12.21
N ILE A 74 -8.04 -5.03 11.08
CA ILE A 74 -7.71 -6.03 10.06
C ILE A 74 -6.33 -5.78 9.45
N SER A 75 -5.64 -6.85 9.08
CA SER A 75 -4.39 -6.76 8.31
C SER A 75 -4.66 -6.22 6.91
N SER A 76 -3.93 -5.18 6.51
CA SER A 76 -4.05 -4.62 5.16
C SER A 76 -3.56 -5.59 4.08
N LEU A 77 -2.70 -6.56 4.40
CA LEU A 77 -2.34 -7.64 3.48
C LEU A 77 -3.54 -8.53 3.15
N GLU A 78 -4.44 -8.79 4.12
CA GLU A 78 -5.69 -9.51 3.86
C GLU A 78 -6.61 -8.69 2.94
N LEU A 79 -6.70 -7.39 3.14
CA LEU A 79 -7.45 -6.50 2.24
C LEU A 79 -6.85 -6.50 0.83
N LEU A 80 -5.53 -6.49 0.71
CA LEU A 80 -4.83 -6.55 -0.58
C LEU A 80 -5.17 -7.85 -1.33
N ARG A 81 -5.23 -8.99 -0.63
CA ARG A 81 -5.67 -10.26 -1.20
C ARG A 81 -7.10 -10.17 -1.75
N ARG A 82 -8.01 -9.50 -1.03
CA ARG A 82 -9.38 -9.27 -1.50
C ARG A 82 -9.40 -8.36 -2.74
N VAL A 83 -8.57 -7.32 -2.78
CA VAL A 83 -8.41 -6.47 -3.98
C VAL A 83 -7.97 -7.31 -5.18
N LYS A 84 -6.99 -8.22 -5.01
CA LYS A 84 -6.58 -9.13 -6.09
C LYS A 84 -7.76 -9.94 -6.66
N LEU A 85 -8.64 -10.44 -5.81
CA LEU A 85 -9.85 -11.18 -6.27
C LEU A 85 -10.79 -10.28 -7.08
N HIS A 86 -10.99 -9.03 -6.66
CA HIS A 86 -11.78 -8.05 -7.41
C HIS A 86 -11.18 -7.72 -8.78
N LEU A 87 -9.85 -7.56 -8.85
CA LEU A 87 -9.15 -7.33 -10.13
C LEU A 87 -9.33 -8.51 -11.07
N SER A 88 -9.13 -9.73 -10.58
CA SER A 88 -9.29 -10.96 -11.37
C SER A 88 -10.73 -11.12 -11.88
N ALA A 89 -11.73 -10.86 -11.03
CA ALA A 89 -13.14 -10.89 -11.43
C ALA A 89 -13.49 -9.82 -12.49
N ALA A 90 -12.77 -8.68 -12.48
CA ALA A 90 -12.93 -7.62 -13.47
C ALA A 90 -12.09 -7.83 -14.74
N GLY A 91 -11.35 -8.94 -14.85
CA GLY A 91 -10.53 -9.29 -16.00
C GLY A 91 -9.21 -8.51 -16.09
N TYR A 92 -8.54 -8.30 -14.96
CA TYR A 92 -7.25 -7.62 -14.92
C TYR A 92 -6.19 -8.45 -14.20
N ASP A 93 -4.99 -8.44 -14.76
CA ASP A 93 -3.77 -8.93 -14.13
C ASP A 93 -2.81 -7.80 -13.80
N VAL A 94 -2.04 -7.98 -12.71
CA VAL A 94 -1.03 -7.03 -12.27
C VAL A 94 0.24 -7.24 -13.07
N VAL A 95 0.69 -6.20 -13.79
CA VAL A 95 1.95 -6.22 -14.55
C VAL A 95 3.11 -5.88 -13.62
N ASN A 96 3.04 -4.72 -12.95
CA ASN A 96 4.03 -4.33 -11.95
C ASN A 96 3.50 -3.23 -11.02
N ILE A 97 4.22 -3.04 -9.91
CA ILE A 97 3.96 -2.01 -8.91
C ILE A 97 5.27 -1.31 -8.58
N ASP A 98 5.21 0.02 -8.44
CA ASP A 98 6.27 0.83 -7.90
C ASP A 98 5.71 1.74 -6.80
N ALA A 99 6.30 1.71 -5.61
CA ALA A 99 5.88 2.51 -4.47
C ALA A 99 7.06 3.28 -3.87
N THR A 100 6.79 4.48 -3.39
CA THR A 100 7.76 5.33 -2.69
C THR A 100 7.19 5.76 -1.35
N ILE A 101 7.88 5.38 -0.27
CA ILE A 101 7.54 5.76 1.09
C ILE A 101 8.27 7.05 1.45
N LEU A 102 7.53 8.05 1.92
CA LEU A 102 8.04 9.31 2.43
C LEU A 102 8.02 9.26 3.97
N ALA A 103 9.21 9.13 4.57
CA ALA A 103 9.36 9.00 6.01
C ALA A 103 10.72 9.55 6.45
N GLN A 104 10.74 10.39 7.48
CA GLN A 104 11.98 10.93 8.02
C GLN A 104 12.76 9.85 8.78
N ALA A 105 12.07 9.01 9.54
CA ALA A 105 12.59 7.90 10.33
C ALA A 105 11.47 6.86 10.51
N PRO A 106 11.81 5.59 10.87
CA PRO A 106 13.13 4.99 10.96
C PRO A 106 13.74 4.68 9.59
N LYS A 107 14.97 4.13 9.55
CA LYS A 107 15.55 3.58 8.32
C LYS A 107 14.76 2.37 7.84
N LEU A 108 14.21 2.42 6.62
CA LEU A 108 13.36 1.38 6.05
C LEU A 108 14.11 0.38 5.16
N ALA A 109 15.34 0.69 4.77
CA ALA A 109 16.14 -0.15 3.88
C ALA A 109 16.23 -1.63 4.30
N PRO A 110 16.40 -1.98 5.59
CA PRO A 110 16.48 -3.38 6.02
C PRO A 110 15.19 -4.18 5.80
N TYR A 111 14.05 -3.50 5.68
CA TYR A 111 12.72 -4.12 5.64
C TYR A 111 12.10 -4.18 4.23
N ARG A 112 12.68 -3.47 3.25
CA ARG A 112 12.08 -3.33 1.90
C ARG A 112 11.87 -4.66 1.19
N GLU A 113 12.82 -5.58 1.28
CA GLU A 113 12.69 -6.89 0.61
C GLU A 113 11.53 -7.72 1.19
N GLN A 114 11.32 -7.67 2.50
CA GLN A 114 10.19 -8.36 3.12
C GLN A 114 8.85 -7.70 2.74
N MET A 115 8.80 -6.35 2.66
CA MET A 115 7.61 -5.63 2.16
C MET A 115 7.26 -6.06 0.74
N ARG A 116 8.25 -6.08 -0.16
CA ARG A 116 8.09 -6.55 -1.55
C ARG A 116 7.55 -7.97 -1.62
N SER A 117 8.16 -8.87 -0.86
CA SER A 117 7.78 -10.28 -0.81
C SER A 117 6.35 -10.47 -0.30
N ASN A 118 5.95 -9.74 0.74
CA ASN A 118 4.61 -9.78 1.28
C ASN A 118 3.56 -9.32 0.25
N ILE A 119 3.79 -8.17 -0.38
CA ILE A 119 2.89 -7.62 -1.41
C ILE A 119 2.79 -8.58 -2.60
N ALA A 120 3.92 -9.08 -3.10
CA ALA A 120 3.96 -10.01 -4.23
C ALA A 120 3.19 -11.31 -3.93
N ARG A 121 3.34 -11.84 -2.72
CA ARG A 121 2.63 -13.05 -2.27
C ARG A 121 1.11 -12.86 -2.29
N GLU A 122 0.61 -11.77 -1.70
CA GLU A 122 -0.84 -11.52 -1.66
C GLU A 122 -1.44 -11.27 -3.05
N LEU A 123 -0.66 -10.68 -3.94
CA LEU A 123 -1.06 -10.46 -5.34
C LEU A 123 -0.79 -11.66 -6.26
N GLN A 124 -0.09 -12.70 -5.76
CA GLN A 124 0.29 -13.89 -6.52
C GLN A 124 1.10 -13.56 -7.78
N ILE A 125 2.05 -12.63 -7.65
CA ILE A 125 2.96 -12.21 -8.73
C ILE A 125 4.42 -12.43 -8.31
N ASP A 126 5.32 -12.41 -9.28
CA ASP A 126 6.76 -12.46 -9.02
C ASP A 126 7.21 -11.20 -8.24
N VAL A 127 8.08 -11.39 -7.25
CA VAL A 127 8.64 -10.28 -6.45
C VAL A 127 9.38 -9.24 -7.31
N LEU A 128 9.92 -9.63 -8.45
CA LEU A 128 10.56 -8.73 -9.41
C LEU A 128 9.60 -7.72 -10.03
N ARG A 129 8.29 -7.95 -9.91
CA ARG A 129 7.25 -7.00 -10.35
C ARG A 129 6.84 -5.99 -9.28
N VAL A 130 7.45 -6.05 -8.09
CA VAL A 130 7.16 -5.14 -6.99
C VAL A 130 8.41 -4.36 -6.61
N SER A 131 8.36 -3.04 -6.73
CA SER A 131 9.40 -2.12 -6.28
C SER A 131 8.90 -1.34 -5.06
N VAL A 132 9.72 -1.27 -4.02
CA VAL A 132 9.49 -0.43 -2.84
C VAL A 132 10.75 0.39 -2.58
N LYS A 133 10.60 1.71 -2.61
CA LYS A 133 11.65 2.70 -2.30
C LYS A 133 11.22 3.52 -1.11
N ALA A 134 12.17 4.12 -0.42
CA ALA A 134 11.92 5.08 0.64
C ALA A 134 12.82 6.30 0.49
N THR A 135 12.28 7.46 0.81
CA THR A 135 13.01 8.72 0.82
C THR A 135 12.58 9.58 2.00
N THR A 136 13.46 10.46 2.44
CA THR A 136 13.08 11.58 3.31
C THR A 136 12.63 12.76 2.46
N GLU A 137 11.95 13.72 3.07
CA GLU A 137 11.70 15.04 2.47
C GLU A 137 12.64 16.11 3.08
N GLU A 138 13.84 15.70 3.48
CA GLU A 138 14.90 16.60 3.97
C GLU A 138 14.41 17.51 5.12
N ARG A 139 13.64 16.94 6.05
CA ARG A 139 12.99 17.62 7.20
C ARG A 139 11.94 18.67 6.83
N LEU A 140 11.46 18.66 5.58
CA LEU A 140 10.40 19.54 5.11
C LEU A 140 9.02 18.88 5.28
N GLY A 141 8.03 19.71 5.58
CA GLY A 141 6.64 19.28 5.70
C GLY A 141 6.37 18.30 6.84
N PHE A 142 5.18 17.70 6.82
CA PHE A 142 4.72 16.82 7.89
C PHE A 142 5.48 15.47 7.95
N THR A 143 5.96 14.97 6.83
CA THR A 143 6.80 13.78 6.82
C THR A 143 8.20 14.09 7.35
N GLY A 144 8.74 15.25 6.96
CA GLY A 144 10.06 15.73 7.40
C GLY A 144 10.11 16.10 8.89
N SER A 145 9.00 16.54 9.47
CA SER A 145 8.89 16.81 10.92
C SER A 145 8.60 15.56 11.75
N GLY A 146 8.27 14.42 11.11
CA GLY A 146 7.91 13.19 11.81
C GLY A 146 6.48 13.16 12.34
N GLU A 147 5.59 14.03 11.83
CA GLU A 147 4.17 14.00 12.19
C GLU A 147 3.42 12.83 11.55
N GLY A 148 3.87 12.36 10.40
CA GLY A 148 3.25 11.28 9.66
C GLY A 148 4.16 10.69 8.62
N MET A 149 3.63 9.67 7.94
CA MET A 149 4.23 9.05 6.74
C MET A 149 3.24 9.13 5.59
N ALA A 150 3.76 9.28 4.39
CA ALA A 150 2.99 9.24 3.17
C ALA A 150 3.58 8.23 2.19
N VAL A 151 2.75 7.71 1.31
CA VAL A 151 3.18 6.78 0.25
C VAL A 151 2.50 7.17 -1.06
N HIS A 152 3.30 7.21 -2.12
CA HIS A 152 2.84 7.19 -3.50
C HIS A 152 3.06 5.80 -4.07
N ALA A 153 2.06 5.25 -4.74
CA ALA A 153 2.19 3.99 -5.46
C ALA A 153 1.66 4.15 -6.90
N ILE A 154 2.28 3.45 -7.82
CA ILE A 154 1.84 3.32 -9.20
C ILE A 154 1.67 1.84 -9.49
N ALA A 155 0.56 1.48 -10.12
CA ALA A 155 0.30 0.14 -10.59
C ALA A 155 0.07 0.15 -12.10
N LEU A 156 0.62 -0.84 -12.77
CA LEU A 156 0.31 -1.16 -14.16
C LEU A 156 -0.46 -2.47 -14.18
N LEU A 157 -1.63 -2.44 -14.78
CA LEU A 157 -2.47 -3.62 -15.04
C LEU A 157 -2.53 -3.91 -16.52
N GLU A 158 -2.77 -5.15 -16.85
CA GLU A 158 -3.14 -5.60 -18.19
C GLU A 158 -4.52 -6.23 -18.15
N ARG A 159 -5.37 -5.86 -19.11
CA ARG A 159 -6.66 -6.50 -19.27
C ARG A 159 -6.47 -7.86 -19.92
N THR A 160 -6.96 -8.90 -19.24
CA THR A 160 -7.01 -10.25 -19.79
C THR A 160 -8.25 -10.36 -20.66
N ASP A 161 -8.04 -10.60 -21.96
CA ASP A 161 -9.13 -10.95 -22.85
C ASP A 161 -9.63 -12.35 -22.46
N ASN A 162 -10.86 -12.42 -21.99
CA ASN A 162 -11.60 -13.68 -21.84
C ASN A 162 -12.29 -14.02 -23.16
#